data_56bd5d1a818b2580689409c204cd671c
#
_entry.id   56bd5d1a818b2580689409c204cd671c
#
_cell.length_a   1.000
_cell.length_b   1.000
_cell.length_c   1.000
_cell.angle_alpha   90.00
_cell.angle_beta   90.00
_cell.angle_gamma   90.00
#
_symmetry.space_group_name_H-M   'P 1'
#
loop_
_entity.id
_entity.type
_entity.pdbx_description
1 polymer ?
#
loop_
_entity_poly.entity_id
_entity_poly.type
_entity_poly.pdbx_seq_one_letter_code
_entity_poly.pdbx_strand_id
1 'polypeptide(L)'
;MKGWARYAKDFYRYDYDVLLLDYRGFGKSTGKRGEKEMLDDMQFVYNKLKEQYDESHLIVYGRSMGSGFATKLACDNSPRYLILDAPYFNFLRVIERFLPILPVRIVLRFHLRTDRWLPRVKCHTYIIHGTKDWLIPIRHSEALQKINPHMITLIHIQGGGHNNLPSFDEYHNFIRDILKW
;
A
#
# COMPACT_ATOMS: atom_id res chain seq x y z
N MET A 1 -3.40 -16.00 -1.81
CA MET A 1 -3.91 -15.70 -0.43
C MET A 1 -3.13 -16.31 0.73
N LYS A 2 -2.69 -17.59 0.71
CA LYS A 2 -2.02 -18.22 1.90
C LYS A 2 -0.85 -17.39 2.50
N GLY A 3 -0.06 -16.70 1.69
CA GLY A 3 1.04 -15.85 2.17
C GLY A 3 0.60 -14.54 2.82
N TRP A 4 -0.58 -14.02 2.47
CA TRP A 4 -1.10 -12.75 2.98
C TRP A 4 -1.88 -12.90 4.29
N ALA A 5 -2.43 -14.09 4.56
CA ALA A 5 -3.16 -14.36 5.80
C ALA A 5 -2.32 -14.14 7.07
N ARG A 6 -0.98 -14.25 7.00
CA ARG A 6 -0.10 -13.94 8.12
C ARG A 6 -0.14 -12.47 8.53
N TYR A 7 -0.29 -11.56 7.56
CA TYR A 7 -0.41 -10.12 7.84
C TYR A 7 -1.75 -9.79 8.50
N ALA A 8 -2.82 -10.51 8.14
CA ALA A 8 -4.14 -10.34 8.74
C ALA A 8 -4.16 -10.59 10.25
N LYS A 9 -3.31 -11.52 10.74
CA LYS A 9 -3.24 -11.85 12.16
C LYS A 9 -2.86 -10.67 13.04
N ASP A 10 -2.06 -9.75 12.54
CA ASP A 10 -1.64 -8.57 13.29
C ASP A 10 -2.81 -7.61 13.51
N PHE A 11 -3.79 -7.58 12.61
CA PHE A 11 -4.97 -6.74 12.70
C PHE A 11 -6.07 -7.38 13.57
N TYR A 12 -6.30 -8.70 13.47
CA TYR A 12 -7.28 -9.40 14.32
C TYR A 12 -7.02 -9.27 15.81
N ARG A 13 -5.78 -9.08 16.24
CA ARG A 13 -5.41 -8.87 17.64
C ARG A 13 -5.96 -7.57 18.23
N TYR A 14 -6.42 -6.65 17.36
CA TYR A 14 -6.93 -5.33 17.73
C TYR A 14 -8.38 -5.14 17.29
N ASP A 15 -9.14 -6.25 17.22
CA ASP A 15 -10.57 -6.28 16.88
C ASP A 15 -10.93 -5.67 15.52
N TYR A 16 -10.00 -5.75 14.56
CA TYR A 16 -10.27 -5.34 13.18
C TYR A 16 -10.68 -6.54 12.32
N ASP A 17 -11.78 -6.39 11.60
CA ASP A 17 -12.08 -7.25 10.46
C ASP A 17 -11.09 -6.98 9.32
N VAL A 18 -10.67 -8.03 8.62
CA VAL A 18 -9.69 -7.90 7.53
C VAL A 18 -10.26 -8.45 6.23
N LEU A 19 -10.43 -7.56 5.25
CA LEU A 19 -10.77 -7.94 3.90
C LEU A 19 -9.50 -8.02 3.05
N LEU A 20 -9.24 -9.21 2.49
CA LEU A 20 -8.14 -9.44 1.55
C LEU A 20 -8.70 -9.61 0.13
N LEU A 21 -8.22 -8.77 -0.78
CA LEU A 21 -8.64 -8.79 -2.18
C LEU A 21 -7.64 -9.52 -3.06
N ASP A 22 -8.09 -10.55 -3.79
CA ASP A 22 -7.36 -11.08 -4.94
C ASP A 22 -7.69 -10.22 -6.16
N TYR A 23 -6.72 -9.51 -6.70
CA TYR A 23 -6.91 -8.71 -7.92
C TYR A 23 -7.36 -9.58 -9.09
N ARG A 24 -8.16 -8.99 -10.01
CA ARG A 24 -8.59 -9.69 -11.21
C ARG A 24 -7.41 -10.31 -11.96
N GLY A 25 -7.60 -11.56 -12.42
CA GLY A 25 -6.57 -12.36 -13.08
C GLY A 25 -5.47 -12.89 -12.16
N PHE A 26 -5.62 -12.74 -10.82
CA PHE A 26 -4.74 -13.33 -9.81
C PHE A 26 -5.53 -14.22 -8.85
N GLY A 27 -4.83 -15.17 -8.23
CA GLY A 27 -5.41 -16.09 -7.26
C GLY A 27 -6.63 -16.82 -7.83
N LYS A 28 -7.79 -16.64 -7.20
CA LYS A 28 -9.08 -17.19 -7.64
C LYS A 28 -9.89 -16.22 -8.50
N SER A 29 -9.47 -14.96 -8.61
CA SER A 29 -10.17 -13.94 -9.39
C SER A 29 -9.90 -14.11 -10.88
N THR A 30 -10.94 -14.03 -11.67
CA THR A 30 -10.88 -14.10 -13.15
C THR A 30 -10.82 -12.70 -13.75
N GLY A 31 -10.70 -12.62 -15.07
CA GLY A 31 -10.76 -11.38 -15.83
C GLY A 31 -9.43 -10.88 -16.35
N LYS A 32 -9.50 -9.95 -17.29
CA LYS A 32 -8.32 -9.36 -17.95
C LYS A 32 -7.64 -8.35 -17.02
N ARG A 33 -6.33 -8.46 -16.88
CA ARG A 33 -5.51 -7.53 -16.08
C ARG A 33 -5.39 -6.19 -16.78
N GLY A 34 -5.75 -5.12 -16.07
CA GLY A 34 -5.58 -3.74 -16.50
C GLY A 34 -5.58 -2.83 -15.26
N GLU A 35 -4.81 -1.73 -15.32
CA GLU A 35 -4.72 -0.80 -14.17
C GLU A 35 -6.08 -0.20 -13.84
N LYS A 36 -6.77 0.30 -14.87
CA LYS A 36 -8.09 0.91 -14.71
C LYS A 36 -9.09 -0.07 -14.12
N GLU A 37 -9.19 -1.26 -14.71
CA GLU A 37 -10.14 -2.28 -14.28
C GLU A 37 -9.88 -2.75 -12.85
N MET A 38 -8.61 -2.84 -12.45
CA MET A 38 -8.26 -3.22 -11.07
C MET A 38 -8.60 -2.10 -10.08
N LEU A 39 -8.42 -0.84 -10.47
CA LEU A 39 -8.82 0.32 -9.66
C LEU A 39 -10.34 0.39 -9.52
N ASP A 40 -11.07 0.14 -10.61
CA ASP A 40 -12.54 0.12 -10.61
C ASP A 40 -13.08 -1.00 -9.68
N ASP A 41 -12.47 -2.20 -9.72
CA ASP A 41 -12.84 -3.30 -8.80
C ASP A 41 -12.63 -2.93 -7.34
N MET A 42 -11.51 -2.31 -7.03
CA MET A 42 -11.22 -1.91 -5.65
C MET A 42 -12.17 -0.83 -5.16
N GLN A 43 -12.50 0.15 -6.01
CA GLN A 43 -13.49 1.16 -5.68
C GLN A 43 -14.88 0.55 -5.49
N PHE A 44 -15.26 -0.45 -6.31
CA PHE A 44 -16.51 -1.18 -6.14
C PHE A 44 -16.55 -1.88 -4.77
N VAL A 45 -15.48 -2.60 -4.40
CA VAL A 45 -15.41 -3.29 -3.10
C VAL A 45 -15.44 -2.28 -1.95
N TYR A 46 -14.71 -1.16 -2.07
CA TYR A 46 -14.71 -0.11 -1.06
C TYR A 46 -16.11 0.52 -0.87
N ASN A 47 -16.83 0.74 -1.97
CA ASN A 47 -18.20 1.25 -1.90
C ASN A 47 -19.13 0.25 -1.19
N LYS A 48 -18.94 -1.06 -1.38
CA LYS A 48 -19.69 -2.09 -0.66
C LYS A 48 -19.39 -2.11 0.85
N LEU A 49 -18.15 -1.83 1.24
CA LEU A 49 -17.82 -1.66 2.66
C LEU A 49 -18.48 -0.43 3.26
N LYS A 50 -18.57 0.67 2.53
CA LYS A 50 -19.25 1.91 2.97
C LYS A 50 -20.76 1.75 3.18
N GLU A 51 -21.38 0.74 2.59
CA GLU A 51 -22.78 0.40 2.87
C GLU A 51 -22.98 -0.21 4.28
N GLN A 52 -21.89 -0.73 4.89
CA GLN A 52 -21.92 -1.45 6.15
C GLN A 52 -21.15 -0.74 7.28
N TYR A 53 -20.13 0.02 6.95
CA TYR A 53 -19.22 0.68 7.88
C TYR A 53 -19.09 2.16 7.55
N ASP A 54 -19.01 3.00 8.59
CA ASP A 54 -18.61 4.39 8.41
C ASP A 54 -17.17 4.44 7.89
N GLU A 55 -16.90 5.36 6.98
CA GLU A 55 -15.60 5.49 6.32
C GLU A 55 -14.46 5.82 7.31
N SER A 56 -14.80 6.49 8.43
CA SER A 56 -13.89 6.76 9.55
C SER A 56 -13.41 5.50 10.29
N HIS A 57 -14.04 4.35 10.07
CA HIS A 57 -13.62 3.05 10.59
C HIS A 57 -12.83 2.21 9.57
N LEU A 58 -12.74 2.66 8.32
CA LEU A 58 -12.03 1.94 7.27
C LEU A 58 -10.55 2.32 7.25
N ILE A 59 -9.69 1.31 7.27
CA ILE A 59 -8.24 1.48 7.05
C ILE A 59 -7.88 0.84 5.71
N VAL A 60 -7.18 1.59 4.87
CA VAL A 60 -6.68 1.08 3.60
C VAL A 60 -5.21 0.71 3.75
N TYR A 61 -4.88 -0.56 3.53
CA TYR A 61 -3.52 -1.07 3.61
C TYR A 61 -3.03 -1.51 2.23
N GLY A 62 -1.85 -1.04 1.84
CA GLY A 62 -1.22 -1.43 0.59
C GLY A 62 0.26 -1.75 0.73
N ARG A 63 0.68 -2.92 0.22
CA ARG A 63 2.07 -3.34 0.28
C ARG A 63 2.68 -3.47 -1.12
N SER A 64 3.93 -3.03 -1.28
CA SER A 64 4.69 -3.15 -2.53
C SER A 64 3.86 -2.62 -3.70
N MET A 65 3.61 -3.42 -4.74
CA MET A 65 2.73 -3.03 -5.86
C MET A 65 1.36 -2.54 -5.39
N GLY A 66 0.80 -3.14 -4.33
CA GLY A 66 -0.48 -2.74 -3.73
C GLY A 66 -0.49 -1.34 -3.13
N SER A 67 0.68 -0.76 -2.82
CA SER A 67 0.75 0.60 -2.25
C SER A 67 0.22 1.68 -3.20
N GLY A 68 0.46 1.54 -4.52
CA GLY A 68 -0.09 2.46 -5.51
C GLY A 68 -1.61 2.36 -5.60
N PHE A 69 -2.14 1.15 -5.63
CA PHE A 69 -3.59 0.92 -5.62
C PHE A 69 -4.25 1.49 -4.36
N ALA A 70 -3.67 1.19 -3.18
CA ALA A 70 -4.16 1.71 -1.90
C ALA A 70 -4.13 3.25 -1.85
N THR A 71 -3.07 3.87 -2.36
CA THR A 71 -2.96 5.33 -2.43
C THR A 71 -4.03 5.93 -3.35
N LYS A 72 -4.30 5.30 -4.50
CA LYS A 72 -5.37 5.78 -5.39
C LYS A 72 -6.74 5.67 -4.72
N LEU A 73 -7.01 4.55 -4.05
CA LEU A 73 -8.26 4.35 -3.33
C LEU A 73 -8.44 5.40 -2.22
N ALA A 74 -7.42 5.65 -1.41
CA ALA A 74 -7.46 6.67 -0.37
C ALA A 74 -7.52 8.11 -0.94
N CYS A 75 -6.97 8.34 -2.12
CA CYS A 75 -7.06 9.63 -2.83
C CYS A 75 -8.49 9.96 -3.26
N ASP A 76 -9.28 8.95 -3.63
CA ASP A 76 -10.65 9.11 -4.13
C ASP A 76 -11.70 9.03 -3.00
N ASN A 77 -11.30 8.63 -1.79
CA ASN A 77 -12.17 8.39 -0.64
C ASN A 77 -11.59 9.08 0.62
N SER A 78 -12.18 8.82 1.79
CA SER A 78 -11.75 9.42 3.06
C SER A 78 -11.64 8.36 4.18
N PRO A 79 -10.82 7.30 4.00
CA PRO A 79 -10.64 6.29 5.04
C PRO A 79 -10.01 6.92 6.29
N ARG A 80 -10.12 6.24 7.43
CA ARG A 80 -9.49 6.66 8.68
C ARG A 80 -7.99 6.86 8.53
N TYR A 81 -7.31 5.85 7.95
CA TYR A 81 -5.87 5.84 7.71
C TYR A 81 -5.53 5.18 6.39
N LEU A 82 -4.41 5.60 5.80
CA LEU A 82 -3.72 4.89 4.75
C LEU A 82 -2.41 4.32 5.32
N ILE A 83 -2.20 3.00 5.19
CA ILE A 83 -0.96 2.34 5.60
C ILE A 83 -0.26 1.80 4.36
N LEU A 84 0.99 2.21 4.15
CA LEU A 84 1.81 1.81 3.03
C LEU A 84 3.04 1.03 3.52
N ASP A 85 3.13 -0.24 3.14
CA ASP A 85 4.25 -1.14 3.46
C ASP A 85 5.16 -1.26 2.24
N ALA A 86 6.41 -0.83 2.39
CA ALA A 86 7.42 -0.79 1.33
C ALA A 86 6.91 -0.16 0.03
N PRO A 87 6.36 1.09 0.07
CA PRO A 87 5.82 1.73 -1.11
C PRO A 87 6.91 2.23 -2.06
N TYR A 88 6.51 2.46 -3.30
CA TYR A 88 7.32 3.16 -4.29
C TYR A 88 6.78 4.58 -4.55
N PHE A 89 7.69 5.49 -4.87
CA PHE A 89 7.33 6.85 -5.30
C PHE A 89 6.58 6.85 -6.63
N ASN A 90 7.06 6.02 -7.56
CA ASN A 90 6.53 5.87 -8.90
C ASN A 90 6.91 4.46 -9.39
N PHE A 91 5.93 3.69 -9.85
CA PHE A 91 6.16 2.30 -10.25
C PHE A 91 7.09 2.19 -11.46
N LEU A 92 6.99 3.11 -12.41
CA LEU A 92 7.88 3.17 -13.56
C LEU A 92 9.37 3.23 -13.14
N ARG A 93 9.71 4.08 -12.15
CA ARG A 93 11.10 4.18 -11.65
C ARG A 93 11.63 2.89 -11.04
N VAL A 94 10.76 2.09 -10.44
CA VAL A 94 11.16 0.77 -9.92
C VAL A 94 11.51 -0.16 -11.07
N ILE A 95 10.67 -0.22 -12.08
CA ILE A 95 10.88 -1.10 -13.25
C ILE A 95 12.08 -0.64 -14.10
N GLU A 96 12.24 0.65 -14.34
CA GLU A 96 13.40 1.22 -15.07
C GLU A 96 14.74 0.83 -14.41
N ARG A 97 14.78 0.68 -13.08
CA ARG A 97 15.99 0.24 -12.37
C ARG A 97 16.40 -1.18 -12.74
N PHE A 98 15.43 -2.08 -12.98
CA PHE A 98 15.70 -3.49 -13.32
C PHE A 98 15.83 -3.72 -14.83
N LEU A 99 15.25 -2.83 -15.65
CA LEU A 99 15.19 -2.95 -17.11
C LEU A 99 15.63 -1.63 -17.77
N PRO A 100 16.87 -1.17 -17.53
CA PRO A 100 17.32 0.17 -17.95
C PRO A 100 17.39 0.36 -19.47
N ILE A 101 17.49 -0.73 -20.24
CA ILE A 101 17.64 -0.70 -21.71
C ILE A 101 16.29 -0.75 -22.42
N LEU A 102 15.24 -1.21 -21.73
CA LEU A 102 13.92 -1.32 -22.35
C LEU A 102 13.15 0.00 -22.30
N PRO A 103 12.36 0.33 -23.34
CA PRO A 103 11.49 1.49 -23.33
C PRO A 103 10.27 1.25 -22.42
N VAL A 104 10.53 1.09 -21.10
CA VAL A 104 9.55 0.68 -20.10
C VAL A 104 8.32 1.57 -20.11
N ARG A 105 8.47 2.86 -20.42
CA ARG A 105 7.36 3.83 -20.49
C ARG A 105 6.31 3.49 -21.53
N ILE A 106 6.72 2.79 -22.60
CA ILE A 106 5.83 2.41 -23.72
C ILE A 106 5.18 1.05 -23.43
N VAL A 107 5.94 0.14 -22.81
CA VAL A 107 5.54 -1.26 -22.63
C VAL A 107 4.78 -1.48 -21.32
N LEU A 108 4.99 -0.63 -20.32
CA LEU A 108 4.41 -0.80 -18.99
C LEU A 108 2.90 -0.53 -19.00
N ARG A 109 2.12 -1.55 -18.67
CA ARG A 109 0.65 -1.46 -18.57
C ARG A 109 0.15 -0.85 -17.27
N PHE A 110 1.01 -0.80 -16.24
CA PHE A 110 0.69 -0.28 -14.91
C PHE A 110 1.60 0.91 -14.60
N HIS A 111 1.04 2.09 -14.51
CA HIS A 111 1.80 3.31 -14.24
C HIS A 111 1.86 3.62 -12.75
N LEU A 112 0.80 3.33 -12.01
CA LEU A 112 0.64 3.44 -10.54
C LEU A 112 1.43 4.63 -9.96
N ARG A 113 0.84 5.81 -10.09
CA ARG A 113 1.46 7.10 -9.77
C ARG A 113 1.22 7.52 -8.32
N THR A 114 1.85 6.82 -7.36
CA THR A 114 1.78 7.15 -5.92
C THR A 114 2.15 8.61 -5.68
N ASP A 115 3.18 9.12 -6.34
CA ASP A 115 3.65 10.50 -6.30
C ASP A 115 2.59 11.55 -6.68
N ARG A 116 1.64 11.20 -7.56
CA ARG A 116 0.57 12.11 -8.00
C ARG A 116 -0.70 11.99 -7.17
N TRP A 117 -0.94 10.83 -6.57
CA TRP A 117 -2.16 10.59 -5.82
C TRP A 117 -2.02 10.97 -4.34
N LEU A 118 -0.86 10.69 -3.75
CA LEU A 118 -0.61 10.93 -2.33
C LEU A 118 -0.82 12.40 -1.89
N PRO A 119 -0.47 13.43 -2.69
CA PRO A 119 -0.75 14.82 -2.32
C PRO A 119 -2.23 15.16 -2.12
N ARG A 120 -3.13 14.32 -2.64
CA ARG A 120 -4.58 14.50 -2.55
C ARG A 120 -5.26 13.61 -1.52
N VAL A 121 -4.50 12.73 -0.87
CA VAL A 121 -4.99 11.90 0.25
C VAL A 121 -5.30 12.80 1.43
N LYS A 122 -6.50 12.65 2.00
CA LYS A 122 -7.01 13.52 3.07
C LYS A 122 -6.77 12.95 4.47
N CYS A 123 -6.60 11.63 4.59
CA CYS A 123 -6.33 10.97 5.87
C CYS A 123 -4.83 10.92 6.18
N HIS A 124 -4.51 10.72 7.46
CA HIS A 124 -3.11 10.48 7.85
C HIS A 124 -2.57 9.22 7.18
N THR A 125 -1.38 9.33 6.63
CA THR A 125 -0.71 8.23 5.94
C THR A 125 0.48 7.75 6.76
N TYR A 126 0.49 6.46 7.07
CA TYR A 126 1.62 5.79 7.69
C TYR A 126 2.40 5.00 6.63
N ILE A 127 3.70 5.19 6.60
CA ILE A 127 4.61 4.43 5.75
C ILE A 127 5.54 3.62 6.64
N ILE A 128 5.65 2.32 6.39
CA ILE A 128 6.63 1.45 7.03
C ILE A 128 7.56 0.86 5.98
N HIS A 129 8.88 0.96 6.21
CA HIS A 129 9.86 0.55 5.20
C HIS A 129 11.16 0.04 5.82
N GLY A 130 11.69 -1.05 5.27
CA GLY A 130 12.96 -1.62 5.68
C GLY A 130 14.17 -0.88 5.08
N THR A 131 15.16 -0.58 5.92
CA THR A 131 16.35 0.17 5.47
C THR A 131 17.27 -0.64 4.54
N LYS A 132 17.12 -1.97 4.49
CA LYS A 132 17.84 -2.87 3.58
C LYS A 132 16.95 -3.43 2.46
N ASP A 133 15.85 -2.74 2.14
CA ASP A 133 15.03 -3.12 0.99
C ASP A 133 15.80 -2.83 -0.32
N TRP A 134 16.25 -3.90 -0.95
CA TRP A 134 16.98 -3.82 -2.22
C TRP A 134 16.06 -3.74 -3.44
N LEU A 135 14.80 -4.21 -3.31
CA LEU A 135 13.82 -4.21 -4.38
C LEU A 135 13.25 -2.81 -4.60
N ILE A 136 12.75 -2.22 -3.51
CA ILE A 136 12.27 -0.82 -3.50
C ILE A 136 13.09 -0.09 -2.44
N PRO A 137 14.15 0.63 -2.82
CA PRO A 137 14.98 1.34 -1.85
C PRO A 137 14.20 2.36 -1.02
N ILE A 138 14.54 2.46 0.26
CA ILE A 138 13.87 3.33 1.24
C ILE A 138 13.74 4.79 0.81
N ARG A 139 14.65 5.28 -0.05
CA ARG A 139 14.57 6.62 -0.64
C ARG A 139 13.25 6.93 -1.35
N HIS A 140 12.49 5.89 -1.79
CA HIS A 140 11.15 6.07 -2.34
C HIS A 140 10.18 6.54 -1.28
N SER A 141 10.22 5.95 -0.07
CA SER A 141 9.39 6.36 1.07
C SER A 141 9.79 7.71 1.62
N GLU A 142 11.10 8.00 1.70
CA GLU A 142 11.60 9.31 2.11
C GLU A 142 11.13 10.42 1.15
N ALA A 143 11.10 10.14 -0.15
CA ALA A 143 10.57 11.06 -1.14
C ALA A 143 9.06 11.25 -1.02
N LEU A 144 8.31 10.19 -0.68
CA LEU A 144 6.87 10.28 -0.41
C LEU A 144 6.59 11.10 0.85
N GLN A 145 7.35 10.89 1.93
CA GLN A 145 7.19 11.66 3.17
C GLN A 145 7.37 13.17 2.96
N LYS A 146 8.33 13.55 2.12
CA LYS A 146 8.60 14.96 1.79
C LYS A 146 7.44 15.66 1.07
N ILE A 147 6.48 14.93 0.51
CA ILE A 147 5.30 15.51 -0.15
C ILE A 147 4.44 16.26 0.87
N ASN A 148 4.20 15.65 2.05
CA ASN A 148 3.45 16.28 3.14
C ASN A 148 3.93 15.74 4.49
N PRO A 149 5.00 16.30 5.08
CA PRO A 149 5.61 15.80 6.31
C PRO A 149 4.67 15.83 7.53
N HIS A 150 3.64 16.66 7.51
CA HIS A 150 2.67 16.76 8.61
C HIS A 150 1.60 15.66 8.57
N MET A 151 1.29 15.15 7.38
CA MET A 151 0.27 14.13 7.16
C MET A 151 0.87 12.74 6.88
N ILE A 152 2.19 12.63 6.74
CA ILE A 152 2.86 11.39 6.39
C ILE A 152 3.92 11.06 7.44
N THR A 153 3.69 9.99 8.19
CA THR A 153 4.65 9.45 9.15
C THR A 153 5.41 8.28 8.52
N LEU A 154 6.73 8.37 8.45
CA LEU A 154 7.59 7.28 7.95
C LEU A 154 8.29 6.57 9.11
N ILE A 155 8.12 5.26 9.17
CA ILE A 155 8.75 4.37 10.12
C ILE A 155 9.82 3.55 9.41
N HIS A 156 11.06 3.68 9.88
CA HIS A 156 12.21 2.92 9.41
C HIS A 156 12.34 1.64 10.20
N ILE A 157 12.34 0.48 9.53
CA ILE A 157 12.69 -0.80 10.16
C ILE A 157 14.17 -1.06 9.87
N GLN A 158 15.01 -0.89 10.88
CA GLN A 158 16.46 -1.06 10.76
C GLN A 158 16.81 -2.50 10.39
N GLY A 159 17.57 -2.67 9.30
CA GLY A 159 17.94 -4.00 8.80
C GLY A 159 16.82 -4.74 8.07
N GLY A 160 15.60 -4.21 8.06
CA GLY A 160 14.47 -4.79 7.35
C GLY A 160 14.66 -4.79 5.83
N GLY A 161 14.32 -5.89 5.19
CA GLY A 161 14.27 -6.05 3.73
C GLY A 161 12.83 -6.00 3.23
N HIS A 162 12.63 -6.27 1.93
CA HIS A 162 11.32 -6.17 1.30
C HIS A 162 10.26 -7.13 1.87
N ASN A 163 10.63 -8.31 2.35
CA ASN A 163 9.69 -9.39 2.66
C ASN A 163 9.66 -9.82 4.13
N ASN A 164 10.45 -9.21 4.99
CA ASN A 164 10.63 -9.67 6.37
C ASN A 164 10.28 -8.63 7.44
N LEU A 165 9.58 -7.54 7.10
CA LEU A 165 9.22 -6.51 8.09
C LEU A 165 8.45 -7.09 9.29
N PRO A 166 7.51 -8.05 9.14
CA PRO A 166 6.84 -8.68 10.28
C PRO A 166 7.74 -9.57 11.18
N SER A 167 9.03 -9.67 10.90
CA SER A 167 10.00 -10.34 11.77
C SER A 167 10.69 -9.37 12.76
N PHE A 168 10.30 -8.11 12.75
CA PHE A 168 10.90 -7.05 13.58
C PHE A 168 9.88 -6.53 14.60
N ASP A 169 10.32 -6.33 15.83
CA ASP A 169 9.45 -5.81 16.91
C ASP A 169 8.95 -4.40 16.60
N GLU A 170 9.74 -3.58 15.93
CA GLU A 170 9.35 -2.24 15.49
C GLU A 170 8.12 -2.25 14.58
N TYR A 171 7.98 -3.28 13.72
CA TYR A 171 6.79 -3.47 12.90
C TYR A 171 5.55 -3.71 13.76
N HIS A 172 5.64 -4.63 14.72
CA HIS A 172 4.52 -4.97 15.60
C HIS A 172 4.16 -3.82 16.54
N ASN A 173 5.16 -3.11 17.07
CA ASN A 173 4.95 -1.91 17.89
C ASN A 173 4.21 -0.84 17.10
N PHE A 174 4.64 -0.57 15.86
CA PHE A 174 3.98 0.39 14.98
C PHE A 174 2.52 -0.01 14.73
N ILE A 175 2.23 -1.26 14.31
CA ILE A 175 0.86 -1.72 14.07
C ILE A 175 0.00 -1.57 15.33
N ARG A 176 0.55 -1.96 16.51
CA ARG A 176 -0.13 -1.78 17.78
C ARG A 176 -0.49 -0.33 18.05
N ASP A 177 0.45 0.57 17.84
CA ASP A 177 0.29 1.98 18.25
C ASP A 177 -0.71 2.74 17.37
N ILE A 178 -0.86 2.35 16.09
CA ILE A 178 -1.85 2.96 15.19
C ILE A 178 -3.23 2.29 15.24
N LEU A 179 -3.32 1.03 15.70
CA LEU A 179 -4.58 0.29 15.76
C LEU A 179 -5.24 0.34 17.15
N LYS A 180 -4.52 0.74 18.21
CA LYS A 180 -5.15 0.98 19.51
C LYS A 180 -6.08 2.20 19.42
N TRP A 181 -7.29 2.01 19.91
CA TRP A 181 -8.30 3.08 20.08
C TRP A 181 -7.98 3.92 21.31
#